data_a44ff1f696e94d48c6d37428c1da65a2
#
_entry.id   a44ff1f696e94d48c6d37428c1da65a2
#
_cell.length_a   1.000
_cell.length_b   1.000
_cell.length_c   1.000
_cell.angle_alpha   90.00
_cell.angle_beta   90.00
_cell.angle_gamma   90.00
#
_symmetry.space_group_name_H-M   'P 1'
#
loop_
_entity.id
_entity.type
_entity.pdbx_description
1 polymer ?
#
loop_
_entity_poly.entity_id
_entity_poly.type
_entity_poly.pdbx_seq_one_letter_code
_entity_poly.pdbx_strand_id
1 'polypeptide(L)'
;RMTAFPTAYFEKDNDAKTGSKGDFIFRENVDGMEFISIMFEMKNEMDETATKHKNEDFFKELDRDRREKKCEYAVLVSLLEIDNELYNNGIVDVSYKYEKMYVIRPQFFIPMITLLRNAALNSLKYRQELEVARHQQIDISRFEENMNLFKEGFARNYRIASDKFKTAIEEIDKTISHLQKTKEALLSSENQLRLANNKAEDLSIKKLTKDAPTVKKMFDEVNSGRGE
;
A
#
# COMPACT_ATOMS: atom_id res chain seq x y z
N ARG A 1 -18.26 -8.41 4.68
CA ARG A 1 -18.72 -7.45 5.72
C ARG A 1 -17.52 -6.71 6.25
N MET A 2 -17.57 -5.40 6.18
CA MET A 2 -16.51 -4.53 6.71
C MET A 2 -16.71 -4.43 8.23
N THR A 3 -15.94 -5.19 9.00
CA THR A 3 -16.07 -5.25 10.47
C THR A 3 -15.69 -3.92 11.15
N ALA A 4 -14.86 -3.10 10.51
CA ALA A 4 -14.46 -1.80 11.02
C ALA A 4 -15.59 -0.74 11.00
N PHE A 5 -16.59 -0.90 10.14
CA PHE A 5 -17.72 0.02 9.96
C PHE A 5 -19.03 -0.76 9.83
N PRO A 6 -19.58 -1.26 10.95
CA PRO A 6 -20.70 -2.21 10.92
C PRO A 6 -22.01 -1.63 10.40
N THR A 7 -22.17 -0.31 10.42
CA THR A 7 -23.34 0.42 9.96
C THR A 7 -23.23 0.92 8.52
N ALA A 8 -22.03 0.78 7.94
CA ALA A 8 -21.77 1.26 6.60
C ALA A 8 -22.23 0.23 5.55
N TYR A 9 -22.73 0.76 4.44
CA TYR A 9 -22.96 0.04 3.21
C TYR A 9 -21.64 0.04 2.43
N PHE A 10 -21.14 -1.15 2.10
CA PHE A 10 -19.98 -1.31 1.26
C PHE A 10 -20.23 -2.44 0.27
N GLU A 11 -20.46 -2.08 -0.98
CA GLU A 11 -20.77 -3.03 -2.04
C GLU A 11 -19.98 -2.74 -3.31
N LYS A 12 -19.77 -3.81 -4.09
CA LYS A 12 -19.27 -3.70 -5.45
C LYS A 12 -20.32 -2.99 -6.31
N ASP A 13 -19.88 -2.03 -7.13
CA ASP A 13 -20.76 -1.41 -8.09
C ASP A 13 -21.12 -2.40 -9.21
N ASN A 14 -22.30 -2.99 -9.11
CA ASN A 14 -22.81 -3.97 -10.07
C ASN A 14 -23.75 -3.34 -11.12
N ASP A 15 -24.02 -2.02 -11.03
CA ASP A 15 -24.97 -1.36 -11.92
C ASP A 15 -24.31 -0.93 -13.24
N ALA A 16 -24.34 -1.83 -14.21
CA ALA A 16 -23.79 -1.61 -15.55
C ALA A 16 -24.74 -0.82 -16.48
N LYS A 17 -25.88 -0.30 -15.99
CA LYS A 17 -26.90 0.36 -16.85
C LYS A 17 -26.41 1.65 -17.49
N THR A 18 -25.41 2.32 -16.89
CA THR A 18 -24.88 3.59 -17.38
C THR A 18 -23.53 3.46 -18.10
N GLY A 19 -22.96 2.25 -18.19
CA GLY A 19 -21.64 2.03 -18.79
C GLY A 19 -20.46 2.51 -17.93
N SER A 20 -20.73 3.01 -16.75
CA SER A 20 -19.79 3.49 -15.75
C SER A 20 -19.76 2.50 -14.60
N LYS A 21 -18.59 1.93 -14.29
CA LYS A 21 -18.45 0.86 -13.33
C LYS A 21 -17.21 1.08 -12.49
N GLY A 22 -17.38 1.83 -11.37
CA GLY A 22 -16.40 1.83 -10.30
C GLY A 22 -16.33 0.44 -9.62
N ASP A 23 -15.25 0.20 -8.86
CA ASP A 23 -15.11 -1.10 -8.20
C ASP A 23 -16.00 -1.24 -6.97
N PHE A 24 -16.01 -0.24 -6.08
CA PHE A 24 -16.75 -0.29 -4.82
C PHE A 24 -17.29 1.08 -4.40
N ILE A 25 -18.45 1.05 -3.73
CA ILE A 25 -19.06 2.23 -3.11
C ILE A 25 -19.16 2.00 -1.60
N PHE A 26 -18.69 2.99 -0.84
CA PHE A 26 -18.90 3.08 0.60
C PHE A 26 -19.92 4.18 0.88
N ARG A 27 -20.97 3.87 1.66
CA ARG A 27 -21.98 4.84 2.12
C ARG A 27 -22.31 4.61 3.57
N GLU A 28 -22.56 5.68 4.31
CA GLU A 28 -23.06 5.58 5.67
C GLU A 28 -24.09 6.67 5.95
N ASN A 29 -25.11 6.28 6.71
CA ASN A 29 -26.24 7.14 7.04
C ASN A 29 -26.34 7.29 8.56
N VAL A 30 -26.77 8.47 9.01
CA VAL A 30 -27.17 8.75 10.39
C VAL A 30 -28.60 9.29 10.33
N ASP A 31 -29.51 8.69 11.11
CA ASP A 31 -30.92 9.07 11.17
C ASP A 31 -31.62 9.12 9.78
N GLY A 32 -31.25 8.21 8.90
CA GLY A 32 -31.78 8.12 7.53
C GLY A 32 -31.17 9.12 6.54
N MET A 33 -30.25 9.97 6.99
CA MET A 33 -29.55 10.93 6.16
C MET A 33 -28.14 10.45 5.84
N GLU A 34 -27.81 10.36 4.54
CA GLU A 34 -26.45 10.03 4.10
C GLU A 34 -25.51 11.18 4.51
N PHE A 35 -24.46 10.86 5.27
CA PHE A 35 -23.48 11.84 5.70
C PHE A 35 -22.12 11.66 5.03
N ILE A 36 -21.87 10.50 4.43
CA ILE A 36 -20.65 10.23 3.64
C ILE A 36 -20.93 9.23 2.54
N SER A 37 -20.35 9.47 1.38
CA SER A 37 -20.29 8.53 0.26
C SER A 37 -18.94 8.63 -0.45
N ILE A 38 -18.33 7.47 -0.71
CA ILE A 38 -17.00 7.38 -1.33
C ILE A 38 -17.08 6.37 -2.47
N MET A 39 -16.66 6.78 -3.66
CA MET A 39 -16.40 5.90 -4.79
C MET A 39 -14.94 5.43 -4.75
N PHE A 40 -14.73 4.13 -4.84
CA PHE A 40 -13.42 3.51 -4.93
C PHE A 40 -13.19 2.88 -6.29
N GLU A 41 -12.02 3.09 -6.82
CA GLU A 41 -11.44 2.38 -7.95
C GLU A 41 -10.14 1.71 -7.50
N MET A 42 -9.93 0.44 -7.87
CA MET A 42 -8.77 -0.34 -7.48
C MET A 42 -7.93 -0.70 -8.69
N LYS A 43 -6.65 -0.33 -8.69
CA LYS A 43 -5.71 -0.63 -9.77
C LYS A 43 -4.48 -1.38 -9.26
N ASN A 44 -4.16 -2.47 -9.97
CA ASN A 44 -2.99 -3.30 -9.69
C ASN A 44 -2.10 -3.36 -10.93
N GLU A 45 -0.78 -3.47 -10.75
CA GLU A 45 0.18 -3.62 -11.85
C GLU A 45 0.00 -4.90 -12.68
N MET A 46 -0.73 -5.90 -12.15
CA MET A 46 -0.99 -7.15 -12.84
C MET A 46 -2.01 -7.07 -13.98
N ASP A 47 -2.65 -5.94 -14.19
CA ASP A 47 -3.47 -5.69 -15.38
C ASP A 47 -2.52 -5.43 -16.57
N GLU A 48 -1.89 -6.51 -17.05
CA GLU A 48 -0.90 -6.52 -18.14
C GLU A 48 -1.52 -6.05 -19.46
N THR A 49 -1.45 -4.76 -19.69
CA THR A 49 -1.42 -4.21 -21.04
C THR A 49 0.00 -3.70 -21.31
N ALA A 50 0.49 -3.85 -22.55
CA ALA A 50 1.85 -3.55 -22.99
C ALA A 50 2.30 -2.07 -22.74
N THR A 51 1.44 -1.24 -22.19
CA THR A 51 1.68 0.17 -21.80
C THR A 51 1.52 0.31 -20.29
N LYS A 52 2.57 0.75 -19.61
CA LYS A 52 2.49 1.11 -18.19
C LYS A 52 1.50 2.26 -18.00
N HIS A 53 0.34 1.94 -17.42
CA HIS A 53 -0.64 2.95 -17.05
C HIS A 53 -0.16 3.78 -15.87
N LYS A 54 -0.51 5.08 -15.88
CA LYS A 54 -0.28 6.00 -14.76
C LYS A 54 -1.58 6.19 -13.98
N ASN A 55 -1.45 6.57 -12.73
CA ASN A 55 -2.61 6.90 -11.89
C ASN A 55 -3.51 7.96 -12.53
N GLU A 56 -2.92 8.95 -13.19
CA GLU A 56 -3.65 10.05 -13.84
C GLU A 56 -4.60 9.58 -14.96
N ASP A 57 -4.32 8.45 -15.59
CA ASP A 57 -5.14 7.93 -16.69
C ASP A 57 -6.56 7.55 -16.23
N PHE A 58 -6.71 7.25 -14.94
CA PHE A 58 -7.97 6.80 -14.34
C PHE A 58 -8.79 7.92 -13.69
N PHE A 59 -8.23 9.10 -13.47
CA PHE A 59 -8.91 10.18 -12.73
C PHE A 59 -10.19 10.64 -13.40
N LYS A 60 -10.17 10.80 -14.74
CA LYS A 60 -11.32 11.28 -15.49
C LYS A 60 -12.51 10.30 -15.41
N GLU A 61 -12.22 9.01 -15.50
CA GLU A 61 -13.23 7.96 -15.41
C GLU A 61 -13.79 7.89 -13.99
N LEU A 62 -12.94 7.84 -13.00
CA LEU A 62 -13.33 7.81 -11.59
C LEU A 62 -14.17 9.04 -11.18
N ASP A 63 -13.85 10.24 -11.66
CA ASP A 63 -14.68 11.43 -11.40
C ASP A 63 -16.04 11.35 -12.05
N ARG A 64 -16.12 10.81 -13.29
CA ARG A 64 -17.39 10.55 -13.95
C ARG A 64 -18.25 9.61 -13.13
N ASP A 65 -17.68 8.47 -12.70
CA ASP A 65 -18.37 7.43 -11.94
C ASP A 65 -18.84 7.95 -10.58
N ARG A 66 -17.98 8.72 -9.90
CA ARG A 66 -18.33 9.43 -8.67
C ARG A 66 -19.58 10.30 -8.82
N ARG A 67 -19.62 11.10 -9.89
CA ARG A 67 -20.74 12.04 -10.15
C ARG A 67 -22.01 11.29 -10.53
N GLU A 68 -21.92 10.27 -11.37
CA GLU A 68 -23.07 9.45 -11.77
C GLU A 68 -23.71 8.74 -10.57
N LYS A 69 -22.87 8.21 -9.68
CA LYS A 69 -23.33 7.54 -8.45
C LYS A 69 -23.61 8.52 -7.31
N LYS A 70 -23.45 9.82 -7.52
CA LYS A 70 -23.65 10.88 -6.51
C LYS A 70 -22.82 10.64 -5.24
N CYS A 71 -21.61 10.13 -5.40
CA CYS A 71 -20.67 10.00 -4.29
C CYS A 71 -19.97 11.33 -4.03
N GLU A 72 -19.73 11.62 -2.75
CA GLU A 72 -19.08 12.86 -2.34
C GLU A 72 -17.59 12.85 -2.64
N TYR A 73 -16.94 11.71 -2.39
CA TYR A 73 -15.50 11.52 -2.56
C TYR A 73 -15.20 10.47 -3.63
N ALA A 74 -14.02 10.60 -4.24
CA ALA A 74 -13.42 9.61 -5.11
C ALA A 74 -12.06 9.20 -4.58
N VAL A 75 -11.78 7.90 -4.52
CA VAL A 75 -10.50 7.39 -4.03
C VAL A 75 -9.97 6.31 -4.97
N LEU A 76 -8.82 6.59 -5.59
CA LEU A 76 -8.07 5.60 -6.35
C LEU A 76 -7.14 4.84 -5.40
N VAL A 77 -7.39 3.55 -5.24
CA VAL A 77 -6.52 2.63 -4.49
C VAL A 77 -5.60 1.96 -5.49
N SER A 78 -4.33 2.33 -5.52
CA SER A 78 -3.44 1.97 -6.60
C SER A 78 -2.13 1.36 -6.14
N LEU A 79 -1.69 0.33 -6.88
CA LEU A 79 -0.34 -0.23 -6.84
C LEU A 79 0.47 0.19 -8.08
N LEU A 80 -0.09 1.01 -8.97
CA LEU A 80 0.64 1.57 -10.11
C LEU A 80 1.73 2.54 -9.66
N GLU A 81 2.72 2.76 -10.51
CA GLU A 81 3.82 3.69 -10.27
C GLU A 81 4.52 3.42 -8.93
N ILE A 82 4.92 2.17 -8.71
CA ILE A 82 5.48 1.69 -7.43
C ILE A 82 6.76 2.43 -7.02
N ASP A 83 7.50 2.96 -7.99
CA ASP A 83 8.75 3.70 -7.76
C ASP A 83 8.51 5.21 -7.50
N ASN A 84 7.25 5.66 -7.56
CA ASN A 84 6.91 7.06 -7.36
C ASN A 84 6.73 7.37 -5.87
N GLU A 85 7.70 8.08 -5.29
CA GLU A 85 7.70 8.45 -3.88
C GLU A 85 6.47 9.27 -3.46
N LEU A 86 5.93 10.10 -4.35
CA LEU A 86 4.73 10.88 -4.06
C LEU A 86 3.57 9.98 -3.62
N TYR A 87 3.31 8.89 -4.38
CA TYR A 87 2.23 7.96 -4.07
C TYR A 87 2.58 7.00 -2.92
N ASN A 88 3.86 6.77 -2.64
CA ASN A 88 4.30 5.86 -1.60
C ASN A 88 4.27 6.48 -0.20
N ASN A 89 4.38 7.82 -0.12
CA ASN A 89 4.53 8.53 1.15
C ASN A 89 3.20 8.85 1.86
N GLY A 90 2.07 8.41 1.36
CA GLY A 90 0.80 8.57 2.08
C GLY A 90 -0.42 8.76 1.19
N ILE A 91 -1.28 9.70 1.60
CA ILE A 91 -2.49 10.08 0.88
C ILE A 91 -2.15 11.25 -0.03
N VAL A 92 -2.35 11.08 -1.34
CA VAL A 92 -2.13 12.14 -2.32
C VAL A 92 -3.47 12.80 -2.64
N ASP A 93 -3.57 14.08 -2.32
CA ASP A 93 -4.73 14.90 -2.67
C ASP A 93 -4.60 15.42 -4.10
N VAL A 94 -5.51 15.03 -4.97
CA VAL A 94 -5.61 15.50 -6.36
C VAL A 94 -6.83 16.39 -6.59
N SER A 95 -7.40 16.94 -5.51
CA SER A 95 -8.59 17.82 -5.55
C SER A 95 -8.38 19.10 -6.34
N TYR A 96 -7.12 19.49 -6.57
CA TYR A 96 -6.78 20.60 -7.47
C TYR A 96 -7.19 20.34 -8.93
N LYS A 97 -7.31 19.07 -9.33
CA LYS A 97 -7.67 18.64 -10.68
C LYS A 97 -9.10 18.09 -10.75
N TYR A 98 -9.47 17.29 -9.75
CA TYR A 98 -10.79 16.67 -9.61
C TYR A 98 -11.26 16.78 -8.16
N GLU A 99 -12.29 17.55 -7.92
CA GLU A 99 -12.80 17.86 -6.59
C GLU A 99 -13.00 16.63 -5.71
N LYS A 100 -12.49 16.65 -4.47
CA LYS A 100 -12.62 15.57 -3.47
C LYS A 100 -12.08 14.22 -3.94
N MET A 101 -11.03 14.24 -4.74
CA MET A 101 -10.36 13.03 -5.24
C MET A 101 -8.99 12.84 -4.58
N TYR A 102 -8.72 11.58 -4.22
CA TYR A 102 -7.48 11.15 -3.56
C TYR A 102 -6.91 9.90 -4.20
N VAL A 103 -5.58 9.76 -4.15
CA VAL A 103 -4.86 8.53 -4.53
C VAL A 103 -4.17 7.99 -3.29
N ILE A 104 -4.34 6.68 -3.04
CA ILE A 104 -3.75 6.00 -1.88
C ILE A 104 -3.16 4.65 -2.27
N ARG A 105 -2.25 4.16 -1.43
CA ARG A 105 -1.85 2.76 -1.43
C ARG A 105 -2.84 1.91 -0.60
N PRO A 106 -2.95 0.59 -0.86
CA PRO A 106 -3.91 -0.28 -0.16
C PRO A 106 -3.84 -0.24 1.37
N GLN A 107 -2.66 -0.05 1.94
CA GLN A 107 -2.49 0.05 3.41
C GLN A 107 -3.20 1.26 4.02
N PHE A 108 -3.49 2.28 3.22
CA PHE A 108 -4.20 3.48 3.66
C PHE A 108 -5.72 3.39 3.49
N PHE A 109 -6.25 2.27 2.99
CA PHE A 109 -7.68 2.12 2.67
C PHE A 109 -8.57 2.37 3.90
N ILE A 110 -8.37 1.63 4.98
CA ILE A 110 -9.14 1.82 6.22
C ILE A 110 -8.85 3.17 6.88
N PRO A 111 -7.59 3.61 7.04
CA PRO A 111 -7.29 4.96 7.52
C PRO A 111 -7.99 6.07 6.74
N MET A 112 -8.04 5.98 5.40
CA MET A 112 -8.69 6.98 4.56
C MET A 112 -10.19 7.06 4.82
N ILE A 113 -10.87 5.90 4.87
CA ILE A 113 -12.29 5.86 5.23
C ILE A 113 -12.50 6.49 6.61
N THR A 114 -11.68 6.12 7.59
CA THR A 114 -11.79 6.65 8.95
C THR A 114 -11.62 8.16 9.00
N LEU A 115 -10.64 8.71 8.29
CA LEU A 115 -10.38 10.15 8.22
C LEU A 115 -11.56 10.91 7.59
N LEU A 116 -12.01 10.45 6.40
CA LEU A 116 -13.13 11.09 5.69
C LEU A 116 -14.43 10.96 6.48
N ARG A 117 -14.68 9.80 7.08
CA ARG A 117 -15.84 9.54 7.93
C ARG A 117 -15.86 10.48 9.13
N ASN A 118 -14.76 10.60 9.84
CA ASN A 118 -14.67 11.49 11.00
C ASN A 118 -14.83 12.96 10.60
N ALA A 119 -14.26 13.37 9.48
CA ALA A 119 -14.45 14.71 8.94
C ALA A 119 -15.92 14.98 8.60
N ALA A 120 -16.59 14.03 7.94
CA ALA A 120 -18.00 14.13 7.57
C ALA A 120 -18.91 14.16 8.81
N LEU A 121 -18.68 13.31 9.81
CA LEU A 121 -19.41 13.30 11.08
C LEU A 121 -19.28 14.62 11.83
N ASN A 122 -18.06 15.14 11.91
CA ASN A 122 -17.84 16.44 12.54
C ASN A 122 -18.52 17.55 11.78
N SER A 123 -18.49 17.53 10.43
CA SER A 123 -19.21 18.48 9.60
C SER A 123 -20.73 18.41 9.80
N LEU A 124 -21.28 17.18 9.91
CA LEU A 124 -22.70 16.97 10.21
C LEU A 124 -23.05 17.55 11.58
N LYS A 125 -22.26 17.24 12.60
CA LYS A 125 -22.43 17.77 13.95
C LYS A 125 -22.41 19.31 13.95
N TYR A 126 -21.44 19.92 13.28
CA TYR A 126 -21.38 21.37 13.16
C TYR A 126 -22.58 21.96 12.41
N ARG A 127 -23.10 21.28 11.38
CA ARG A 127 -24.34 21.72 10.68
C ARG A 127 -25.55 21.68 11.62
N GLN A 128 -25.69 20.62 12.42
CA GLN A 128 -26.77 20.49 13.40
C GLN A 128 -26.65 21.57 14.48
N GLU A 129 -25.44 21.78 15.00
CA GLU A 129 -25.19 22.86 15.97
C GLU A 129 -25.47 24.25 15.37
N LEU A 130 -25.17 24.45 14.09
CA LEU A 130 -25.44 25.67 13.37
C LEU A 130 -26.95 25.93 13.20
N GLU A 131 -27.74 24.89 12.89
CA GLU A 131 -29.20 25.02 12.81
C GLU A 131 -29.80 25.37 14.16
N VAL A 132 -29.34 24.68 15.23
CA VAL A 132 -29.75 25.02 16.60
C VAL A 132 -29.33 26.44 16.96
N ALA A 133 -28.13 26.86 16.58
CA ALA A 133 -27.62 28.20 16.82
C ALA A 133 -28.37 29.29 16.04
N ARG A 134 -28.79 29.00 14.78
CA ARG A 134 -29.66 29.91 14.00
C ARG A 134 -31.00 30.13 14.67
N HIS A 135 -31.55 29.07 15.24
CA HIS A 135 -32.81 29.20 16.02
C HIS A 135 -32.62 29.95 17.34
N GLN A 136 -31.42 29.99 17.88
CA GLN A 136 -31.09 30.66 19.14
C GLN A 136 -30.39 32.02 19.00
N GLN A 137 -30.31 32.59 17.80
CA GLN A 137 -29.58 33.87 17.51
C GLN A 137 -28.08 33.79 17.93
N ILE A 138 -27.44 32.63 17.82
CA ILE A 138 -26.02 32.49 18.16
C ILE A 138 -25.16 33.02 17.02
N ASP A 139 -24.24 33.90 17.38
CA ASP A 139 -23.33 34.70 16.57
C ASP A 139 -22.54 33.87 15.54
N ILE A 140 -22.58 34.25 14.27
CA ILE A 140 -21.84 33.63 13.14
C ILE A 140 -20.32 33.58 13.44
N SER A 141 -19.81 34.54 14.22
CA SER A 141 -18.41 34.60 14.62
C SER A 141 -17.93 33.33 15.38
N ARG A 142 -18.79 32.73 16.21
CA ARG A 142 -18.47 31.45 16.90
C ARG A 142 -18.34 30.26 15.95
N PHE A 143 -19.09 30.26 14.86
CA PHE A 143 -18.97 29.21 13.85
C PHE A 143 -17.63 29.27 13.14
N GLU A 144 -17.18 30.46 12.74
CA GLU A 144 -15.86 30.63 12.10
C GLU A 144 -14.72 30.23 13.03
N GLU A 145 -14.80 30.60 14.32
CA GLU A 145 -13.80 30.20 15.32
C GLU A 145 -13.74 28.67 15.49
N ASN A 146 -14.89 28.03 15.66
CA ASN A 146 -14.97 26.58 15.80
C ASN A 146 -14.51 25.85 14.53
N MET A 147 -14.83 26.38 13.35
CA MET A 147 -14.38 25.82 12.08
C MET A 147 -12.86 25.93 11.92
N ASN A 148 -12.26 27.03 12.36
CA ASN A 148 -10.82 27.21 12.35
C ASN A 148 -10.13 26.26 13.34
N LEU A 149 -10.65 26.10 14.55
CA LEU A 149 -10.16 25.14 15.53
C LEU A 149 -10.25 23.70 15.00
N PHE A 150 -11.35 23.38 14.30
CA PHE A 150 -11.49 22.06 13.64
C PHE A 150 -10.43 21.86 12.56
N LYS A 151 -10.24 22.84 11.67
CA LYS A 151 -9.22 22.78 10.61
C LYS A 151 -7.82 22.61 11.18
N GLU A 152 -7.49 23.34 12.23
CA GLU A 152 -6.20 23.23 12.92
C GLU A 152 -6.02 21.85 13.58
N GLY A 153 -7.04 21.34 14.25
CA GLY A 153 -7.06 20.02 14.86
C GLY A 153 -6.91 18.91 13.82
N PHE A 154 -7.63 19.01 12.71
CA PHE A 154 -7.56 18.07 11.58
C PHE A 154 -6.16 18.10 10.94
N ALA A 155 -5.62 19.28 10.65
CA ALA A 155 -4.29 19.42 10.06
C ALA A 155 -3.20 18.85 10.97
N ARG A 156 -3.33 19.02 12.31
CA ARG A 156 -2.42 18.42 13.29
C ARG A 156 -2.49 16.90 13.29
N ASN A 157 -3.68 16.35 13.34
CA ASN A 157 -3.89 14.90 13.34
C ASN A 157 -3.42 14.26 12.02
N TYR A 158 -3.69 14.92 10.88
CA TYR A 158 -3.20 14.51 9.58
C TYR A 158 -1.66 14.47 9.55
N ARG A 159 -1.00 15.52 10.07
CA ARG A 159 0.47 15.56 10.13
C ARG A 159 1.02 14.42 10.98
N ILE A 160 0.46 14.24 12.19
CA ILE A 160 0.89 13.15 13.09
C ILE A 160 0.72 11.77 12.41
N ALA A 161 -0.40 11.55 11.72
CA ALA A 161 -0.64 10.32 10.99
C ALA A 161 0.37 10.14 9.85
N SER A 162 0.60 11.19 9.06
CA SER A 162 1.57 11.18 7.96
C SER A 162 2.98 10.87 8.44
N ASP A 163 3.43 11.51 9.53
CA ASP A 163 4.76 11.26 10.09
C ASP A 163 4.91 9.82 10.60
N LYS A 164 3.87 9.28 11.26
CA LYS A 164 3.86 7.88 11.69
C LYS A 164 3.92 6.90 10.52
N PHE A 165 3.19 7.18 9.44
CA PHE A 165 3.24 6.36 8.23
C PHE A 165 4.61 6.40 7.56
N LYS A 166 5.21 7.60 7.48
CA LYS A 166 6.56 7.74 6.95
C LYS A 166 7.57 6.93 7.76
N THR A 167 7.51 7.03 9.09
CA THR A 167 8.37 6.23 9.98
C THR A 167 8.17 4.73 9.75
N ALA A 168 6.92 4.28 9.61
CA ALA A 168 6.64 2.87 9.34
C ALA A 168 7.21 2.39 8.00
N ILE A 169 7.11 3.21 6.95
CA ILE A 169 7.71 2.92 5.65
C ILE A 169 9.24 2.83 5.76
N GLU A 170 9.87 3.80 6.46
CA GLU A 170 11.32 3.78 6.69
C GLU A 170 11.79 2.50 7.42
N GLU A 171 11.02 1.99 8.38
CA GLU A 171 11.32 0.74 9.06
C GLU A 171 11.15 -0.49 8.14
N ILE A 172 10.15 -0.46 7.25
CA ILE A 172 9.97 -1.49 6.21
C ILE A 172 11.16 -1.48 5.26
N ASP A 173 11.60 -0.32 4.78
CA ASP A 173 12.73 -0.18 3.87
C ASP A 173 14.05 -0.69 4.50
N LYS A 174 14.26 -0.37 5.79
CA LYS A 174 15.39 -0.93 6.55
C LYS A 174 15.32 -2.47 6.61
N THR A 175 14.13 -3.02 6.86
CA THR A 175 13.91 -4.47 6.91
C THR A 175 14.20 -5.11 5.57
N ILE A 176 13.73 -4.51 4.47
CA ILE A 176 14.01 -4.97 3.11
C ILE A 176 15.52 -4.96 2.85
N SER A 177 16.22 -3.88 3.22
CA SER A 177 17.67 -3.78 3.07
C SER A 177 18.41 -4.87 3.86
N HIS A 178 17.97 -5.19 5.09
CA HIS A 178 18.54 -6.27 5.89
C HIS A 178 18.31 -7.63 5.24
N LEU A 179 17.11 -7.88 4.71
CA LEU A 179 16.79 -9.13 4.00
C LEU A 179 17.61 -9.28 2.73
N GLN A 180 17.84 -8.21 1.99
CA GLN A 180 18.70 -8.22 0.80
C GLN A 180 20.15 -8.58 1.17
N LYS A 181 20.71 -7.97 2.21
CA LYS A 181 22.06 -8.31 2.69
C LYS A 181 22.15 -9.75 3.15
N THR A 182 21.14 -10.27 3.85
CA THR A 182 21.07 -11.68 4.26
C THR A 182 21.03 -12.61 3.05
N LYS A 183 20.22 -12.28 2.04
CA LYS A 183 20.16 -13.01 0.77
C LYS A 183 21.53 -13.06 0.08
N GLU A 184 22.20 -11.92 -0.03
CA GLU A 184 23.54 -11.84 -0.63
C GLU A 184 24.57 -12.69 0.13
N ALA A 185 24.54 -12.65 1.46
CA ALA A 185 25.39 -13.46 2.30
C ALA A 185 25.14 -14.96 2.09
N LEU A 186 23.88 -15.39 1.99
CA LEU A 186 23.50 -16.79 1.71
C LEU A 186 23.96 -17.23 0.32
N LEU A 187 23.76 -16.41 -0.72
CA LEU A 187 24.23 -16.70 -2.08
C LEU A 187 25.77 -16.79 -2.15
N SER A 188 26.46 -15.91 -1.43
CA SER A 188 27.93 -15.99 -1.31
C SER A 188 28.36 -17.26 -0.63
N SER A 189 27.71 -17.65 0.45
CA SER A 189 27.99 -18.93 1.15
C SER A 189 27.73 -20.16 0.27
N GLU A 190 26.60 -20.17 -0.45
CA GLU A 190 26.29 -21.24 -1.42
C GLU A 190 27.38 -21.37 -2.50
N ASN A 191 27.83 -20.24 -3.05
CA ASN A 191 28.89 -20.24 -4.05
C ASN A 191 30.23 -20.78 -3.49
N GLN A 192 30.54 -20.41 -2.25
CA GLN A 192 31.73 -20.96 -1.55
C GLN A 192 31.62 -22.45 -1.34
N LEU A 193 30.46 -22.95 -0.92
CA LEU A 193 30.20 -24.39 -0.76
C LEU A 193 30.32 -25.12 -2.11
N ARG A 194 29.76 -24.56 -3.19
CA ARG A 194 29.89 -25.12 -4.53
C ARG A 194 31.35 -25.22 -4.98
N LEU A 195 32.12 -24.14 -4.75
CA LEU A 195 33.56 -24.14 -5.08
C LEU A 195 34.35 -25.16 -4.24
N ALA A 196 34.00 -25.34 -2.99
CA ALA A 196 34.61 -26.35 -2.12
C ALA A 196 34.26 -27.76 -2.60
N ASN A 197 32.98 -28.00 -2.97
CA ASN A 197 32.54 -29.28 -3.51
C ASN A 197 33.27 -29.62 -4.83
N ASN A 198 33.35 -28.68 -5.76
CA ASN A 198 34.10 -28.89 -7.02
C ASN A 198 35.58 -29.22 -6.76
N LYS A 199 36.21 -28.50 -5.78
CA LYS A 199 37.59 -28.84 -5.39
C LYS A 199 37.70 -30.24 -4.79
N ALA A 200 36.71 -30.69 -4.03
CA ALA A 200 36.70 -32.04 -3.46
C ALA A 200 36.49 -33.10 -4.54
N GLU A 201 35.62 -32.88 -5.51
CA GLU A 201 35.42 -33.76 -6.67
C GLU A 201 36.67 -33.85 -7.56
N ASP A 202 37.41 -32.73 -7.72
CA ASP A 202 38.65 -32.67 -8.46
C ASP A 202 39.86 -33.38 -7.74
N LEU A 203 39.66 -33.77 -6.47
CA LEU A 203 40.68 -34.50 -5.73
C LEU A 203 40.82 -35.92 -6.27
N SER A 204 41.87 -36.13 -7.02
CA SER A 204 42.27 -37.49 -7.44
C SER A 204 43.40 -38.02 -6.56
N ILE A 205 43.48 -39.34 -6.43
CA ILE A 205 44.58 -40.01 -5.71
C ILE A 205 45.93 -39.51 -6.24
N LYS A 206 46.04 -39.27 -7.54
CA LYS A 206 47.23 -38.73 -8.20
C LYS A 206 47.59 -37.32 -7.74
N LYS A 207 46.59 -36.44 -7.45
CA LYS A 207 46.82 -35.10 -6.90
C LYS A 207 47.17 -35.12 -5.41
N LEU A 208 46.51 -36.00 -4.63
CA LEU A 208 46.73 -36.13 -3.18
C LEU A 208 48.08 -36.73 -2.85
N THR A 209 48.61 -37.59 -3.73
CA THR A 209 49.88 -38.30 -3.52
C THR A 209 51.05 -37.61 -4.21
N LYS A 210 50.87 -36.43 -4.83
CA LYS A 210 51.90 -35.68 -5.57
C LYS A 210 53.15 -35.42 -4.72
N ASP A 211 52.93 -35.02 -3.49
CA ASP A 211 54.03 -34.71 -2.54
C ASP A 211 54.23 -35.74 -1.45
N ALA A 212 53.66 -36.95 -1.61
CA ALA A 212 53.73 -38.06 -0.68
C ALA A 212 54.07 -39.39 -1.43
N PRO A 213 55.28 -39.56 -1.92
CA PRO A 213 55.66 -40.68 -2.76
C PRO A 213 55.49 -42.08 -2.08
N THR A 214 55.58 -42.15 -0.77
CA THR A 214 55.34 -43.37 0.02
C THR A 214 53.87 -43.78 0.01
N VAL A 215 52.93 -42.78 0.14
CA VAL A 215 51.48 -43.01 0.10
C VAL A 215 51.07 -43.44 -1.30
N LYS A 216 51.65 -42.83 -2.35
CA LYS A 216 51.42 -43.20 -3.74
C LYS A 216 51.77 -44.68 -4.01
N LYS A 217 52.90 -45.14 -3.56
CA LYS A 217 53.29 -46.53 -3.69
C LYS A 217 52.32 -47.53 -3.04
N MET A 218 51.84 -47.18 -1.83
CA MET A 218 50.82 -47.99 -1.14
C MET A 218 49.49 -48.07 -1.91
N PHE A 219 49.04 -46.96 -2.51
CA PHE A 219 47.83 -46.95 -3.36
C PHE A 219 48.00 -47.72 -4.66
N ASP A 220 49.15 -47.62 -5.30
CA ASP A 220 49.51 -48.40 -6.51
C ASP A 220 49.59 -49.90 -6.22
N GLU A 221 50.14 -50.32 -5.07
CA GLU A 221 50.21 -51.74 -4.61
C GLU A 221 48.75 -52.25 -4.31
N VAL A 222 47.90 -51.52 -3.65
CA VAL A 222 46.50 -51.90 -3.36
C VAL A 222 45.72 -52.08 -4.65
N ASN A 223 45.93 -51.20 -5.63
CA ASN A 223 45.20 -51.25 -6.91
C ASN A 223 45.70 -52.34 -7.83
N SER A 224 46.99 -52.73 -7.75
CA SER A 224 47.54 -53.86 -8.49
C SER A 224 47.14 -55.21 -7.88
N GLY A 225 46.84 -55.28 -6.56
CA GLY A 225 46.33 -56.47 -5.89
C GLY A 225 44.83 -56.74 -6.00
N ARG A 226 44.03 -55.83 -6.66
CA ARG A 226 42.60 -56.03 -6.93
C ARG A 226 42.28 -56.48 -8.34
N GLY A 227 43.31 -56.88 -9.12
CA GLY A 227 43.20 -57.31 -10.51
C GLY A 227 43.46 -58.79 -10.72
N GLU A 228 43.29 -59.64 -9.68
CA GLU A 228 43.22 -61.09 -9.80
C GLU A 228 41.88 -61.65 -9.39
#